data_ab24d2f0b3304ca14cd785caed55c21f
#
_entry.id   ab24d2f0b3304ca14cd785caed55c21f
#
_cell.length_a   1.000
_cell.length_b   1.000
_cell.length_c   1.000
_cell.angle_alpha   90.00
_cell.angle_beta   90.00
_cell.angle_gamma   90.00
#
_symmetry.space_group_name_H-M   'P 1'
#
loop_
_entity.id
_entity.type
_entity.pdbx_description
1 polymer ?
#
loop_
_entity_poly.entity_id
_entity_poly.type
_entity_poly.pdbx_seq_one_letter_code
_entity_poly.pdbx_strand_id
1 'polypeptide(L)'
;MVTYSYDHIHIRSREPMETARYFNNMFGAKILESVQTDGQSRVDIDINGLIVFLAQADTTTPDGPVDPYVGLDHFGLRVDNLDTAAADLKSKGAEFSVEPKDLRPGLRIAFVRAPGDVRIELLERSG
;
A
#
# COMPACT_ATOMS: atom_id res chain seq x y z
N MET A 1 -29.02 -15.22 -5.04
CA MET A 1 -28.08 -14.62 -4.07
C MET A 1 -27.12 -13.72 -4.81
N VAL A 2 -26.84 -12.53 -4.27
CA VAL A 2 -25.83 -11.64 -4.83
C VAL A 2 -24.47 -12.00 -4.29
N THR A 3 -23.47 -12.06 -5.15
CA THR A 3 -22.09 -12.34 -4.76
C THR A 3 -21.28 -11.06 -4.94
N TYR A 4 -20.50 -10.70 -3.92
CA TYR A 4 -19.60 -9.55 -3.97
C TYR A 4 -18.18 -10.04 -4.08
N SER A 5 -17.39 -9.39 -4.94
CA SER A 5 -15.97 -9.71 -5.10
C SER A 5 -15.14 -8.45 -4.94
N TYR A 6 -13.89 -8.64 -4.54
CA TYR A 6 -12.97 -7.53 -4.40
C TYR A 6 -12.69 -6.89 -5.76
N ASP A 7 -12.62 -5.56 -5.81
CA ASP A 7 -12.30 -4.83 -7.04
C ASP A 7 -11.03 -4.00 -6.86
N HIS A 8 -11.04 -3.02 -5.95
CA HIS A 8 -9.88 -2.15 -5.77
C HIS A 8 -9.88 -1.51 -4.38
N ILE A 9 -8.72 -0.95 -4.01
CA ILE A 9 -8.55 0.00 -2.93
C ILE A 9 -8.27 1.36 -3.56
N HIS A 10 -8.71 2.44 -2.92
CA HIS A 10 -8.54 3.79 -3.43
C HIS A 10 -7.78 4.64 -2.42
N ILE A 11 -6.66 5.21 -2.85
CA ILE A 11 -5.84 6.12 -2.05
C ILE A 11 -5.89 7.50 -2.67
N ARG A 12 -6.17 8.53 -1.88
CA ARG A 12 -5.98 9.91 -2.31
C ARG A 12 -4.55 10.33 -1.99
N SER A 13 -3.91 10.97 -2.96
CA SER A 13 -2.51 11.36 -2.85
C SER A 13 -2.34 12.80 -3.31
N ARG A 14 -1.47 13.52 -2.63
CA ARG A 14 -1.11 14.88 -3.07
C ARG A 14 -0.27 14.83 -4.34
N GLU A 15 0.51 13.75 -4.51
CA GLU A 15 1.35 13.52 -5.68
C GLU A 15 1.18 12.07 -6.15
N PRO A 16 0.12 11.78 -6.94
CA PRO A 16 -0.19 10.39 -7.33
C PRO A 16 0.97 9.67 -8.03
N MET A 17 1.71 10.35 -8.91
CA MET A 17 2.84 9.71 -9.58
C MET A 17 3.97 9.38 -8.61
N GLU A 18 4.25 10.25 -7.63
CA GLU A 18 5.26 9.96 -6.62
C GLU A 18 4.82 8.79 -5.73
N THR A 19 3.54 8.73 -5.38
CA THR A 19 2.98 7.59 -4.66
C THR A 19 3.12 6.31 -5.49
N ALA A 20 2.80 6.37 -6.78
CA ALA A 20 2.95 5.23 -7.68
C ALA A 20 4.41 4.75 -7.75
N ARG A 21 5.36 5.67 -7.83
CA ARG A 21 6.79 5.34 -7.85
C ARG A 21 7.25 4.70 -6.54
N TYR A 22 6.70 5.15 -5.41
CA TYR A 22 6.96 4.51 -4.12
C TYR A 22 6.56 3.03 -4.16
N PHE A 23 5.33 2.74 -4.58
CA PHE A 23 4.85 1.37 -4.64
C PHE A 23 5.61 0.53 -5.67
N ASN A 24 6.00 1.13 -6.80
CA ASN A 24 6.84 0.45 -7.79
C ASN A 24 8.21 0.11 -7.20
N ASN A 25 8.86 1.06 -6.55
CA ASN A 25 10.20 0.86 -5.99
C ASN A 25 10.19 -0.11 -4.80
N MET A 26 9.22 0.05 -3.89
CA MET A 26 9.19 -0.75 -2.66
C MET A 26 8.66 -2.16 -2.89
N PHE A 27 7.55 -2.28 -3.62
CA PHE A 27 6.82 -3.55 -3.71
C PHE A 27 6.76 -4.13 -5.12
N GLY A 28 7.43 -3.52 -6.08
CA GLY A 28 7.41 -4.00 -7.46
C GLY A 28 6.07 -3.81 -8.15
N ALA A 29 5.22 -2.89 -7.67
CA ALA A 29 3.94 -2.62 -8.28
C ALA A 29 4.12 -2.09 -9.71
N LYS A 30 3.24 -2.49 -10.61
CA LYS A 30 3.18 -1.92 -11.96
C LYS A 30 2.48 -0.57 -11.90
N ILE A 31 3.01 0.42 -12.62
CA ILE A 31 2.37 1.72 -12.76
C ILE A 31 1.48 1.67 -13.99
N LEU A 32 0.20 2.00 -13.81
CA LEU A 32 -0.79 1.98 -14.87
C LEU A 32 -1.19 3.41 -15.18
N GLU A 33 -0.80 3.92 -16.33
CA GLU A 33 -1.14 5.28 -16.76
C GLU A 33 -2.25 5.23 -17.79
N SER A 34 -3.17 6.18 -17.68
CA SER A 34 -4.29 6.32 -18.61
C SER A 34 -4.70 7.77 -18.72
N VAL A 35 -5.53 8.06 -19.72
CA VAL A 35 -6.12 9.39 -19.91
C VAL A 35 -7.62 9.25 -19.76
N GLN A 36 -8.20 10.08 -18.90
CA GLN A 36 -9.62 10.07 -18.66
C GLN A 36 -10.38 10.74 -19.82
N THR A 37 -11.70 10.58 -19.82
CA THR A 37 -12.56 11.17 -20.87
C THR A 37 -12.50 12.68 -20.89
N ASP A 38 -12.17 13.32 -19.77
CA ASP A 38 -11.97 14.77 -19.69
C ASP A 38 -10.55 15.21 -20.12
N GLY A 39 -9.72 14.28 -20.58
CA GLY A 39 -8.36 14.57 -21.03
C GLY A 39 -7.32 14.60 -19.93
N GLN A 40 -7.71 14.41 -18.67
CA GLN A 40 -6.75 14.42 -17.56
C GLN A 40 -6.04 13.07 -17.42
N SER A 41 -4.77 13.14 -17.04
CA SER A 41 -3.98 11.94 -16.77
C SER A 41 -4.43 11.26 -15.49
N ARG A 42 -4.38 9.95 -15.49
CA ARG A 42 -4.67 9.13 -14.33
C ARG A 42 -3.54 8.12 -14.14
N VAL A 43 -3.17 7.90 -12.88
CA VAL A 43 -2.21 6.86 -12.53
C VAL A 43 -2.80 5.95 -11.47
N ASP A 44 -2.65 4.66 -11.66
CA ASP A 44 -3.05 3.63 -10.71
C ASP A 44 -1.89 2.65 -10.58
N ILE A 45 -1.97 1.70 -9.66
CA ILE A 45 -0.94 0.68 -9.49
C ILE A 45 -1.58 -0.69 -9.38
N ASP A 46 -0.80 -1.70 -9.76
CA ASP A 46 -1.14 -3.11 -9.64
C ASP A 46 -0.03 -3.80 -8.84
N ILE A 47 -0.37 -4.25 -7.64
CA ILE A 47 0.55 -5.01 -6.78
C ILE A 47 0.17 -6.48 -6.90
N ASN A 48 0.71 -7.13 -7.95
CA ASN A 48 0.50 -8.56 -8.18
C ASN A 48 -0.98 -8.97 -8.09
N GLY A 49 -1.86 -8.22 -8.75
CA GLY A 49 -3.30 -8.45 -8.77
C GLY A 49 -4.11 -7.56 -7.84
N LEU A 50 -3.48 -6.89 -6.89
CA LEU A 50 -4.16 -5.91 -6.06
C LEU A 50 -4.12 -4.55 -6.77
N ILE A 51 -5.28 -4.11 -7.25
CA ILE A 51 -5.40 -2.81 -7.91
C ILE A 51 -5.62 -1.73 -6.86
N VAL A 52 -4.81 -0.69 -6.91
CA VAL A 52 -4.97 0.49 -6.06
C VAL A 52 -5.14 1.70 -6.96
N PHE A 53 -6.29 2.35 -6.87
CA PHE A 53 -6.53 3.61 -7.57
C PHE A 53 -5.88 4.74 -6.80
N LEU A 54 -5.23 5.64 -7.53
CA LEU A 54 -4.60 6.82 -6.95
C LEU A 54 -5.30 8.06 -7.48
N ALA A 55 -5.97 8.80 -6.60
CA ALA A 55 -6.65 10.03 -6.97
C ALA A 55 -5.87 11.23 -6.45
N GLN A 56 -5.90 12.31 -7.22
CA GLN A 56 -5.29 13.58 -6.83
C GLN A 56 -6.08 14.20 -5.68
N ALA A 57 -5.43 14.47 -4.55
CA ALA A 57 -5.98 15.32 -3.51
C ALA A 57 -5.78 16.78 -3.94
N ASP A 58 -6.77 17.63 -3.71
CA ASP A 58 -6.63 19.05 -3.94
C ASP A 58 -6.15 19.77 -2.67
N THR A 59 -5.95 21.09 -2.77
CA THR A 59 -5.43 21.87 -1.64
C THR A 59 -6.39 21.96 -0.47
N THR A 60 -7.66 21.63 -0.67
CA THR A 60 -8.68 21.66 0.40
C THR A 60 -8.88 20.29 1.05
N THR A 61 -8.31 19.23 0.47
CA THR A 61 -8.44 17.89 1.03
C THR A 61 -7.60 17.80 2.31
N PRO A 62 -8.21 17.50 3.47
CA PRO A 62 -7.44 17.37 4.71
C PRO A 62 -6.60 16.10 4.69
N ASP A 63 -5.55 16.09 5.49
CA ASP A 63 -4.78 14.86 5.73
C ASP A 63 -5.67 13.85 6.47
N GLY A 64 -5.41 12.57 6.23
CA GLY A 64 -6.08 11.51 6.97
C GLY A 64 -5.69 11.55 8.45
N PRO A 65 -6.52 10.94 9.33
CA PRO A 65 -6.18 10.88 10.75
C PRO A 65 -4.98 9.97 10.98
N VAL A 66 -4.25 10.25 12.05
CA VAL A 66 -3.15 9.37 12.49
C VAL A 66 -3.76 8.16 13.19
N ASP A 67 -3.29 6.97 12.84
CA ASP A 67 -3.78 5.73 13.47
C ASP A 67 -3.45 5.71 14.98
N PRO A 68 -4.27 5.03 15.80
CA PRO A 68 -5.46 4.27 15.41
C PRO A 68 -6.70 5.17 15.30
N TYR A 69 -7.59 4.79 14.40
CA TYR A 69 -8.89 5.45 14.27
C TYR A 69 -9.93 4.41 13.84
N VAL A 70 -11.20 4.75 14.01
CA VAL A 70 -12.27 3.87 13.58
C VAL A 70 -12.38 3.90 12.07
N GLY A 71 -12.32 2.72 11.43
CA GLY A 71 -12.39 2.59 10.00
C GLY A 71 -11.30 1.66 9.46
N LEU A 72 -10.89 1.88 8.22
CA LEU A 72 -9.85 1.08 7.59
C LEU A 72 -8.51 1.38 8.23
N ASP A 73 -7.90 0.36 8.85
CA ASP A 73 -6.62 0.53 9.56
C ASP A 73 -5.41 0.35 8.64
N HIS A 74 -5.42 -0.70 7.82
CA HIS A 74 -4.31 -1.00 6.92
C HIS A 74 -4.76 -2.02 5.88
N PHE A 75 -3.89 -2.28 4.90
CA PHE A 75 -4.03 -3.47 4.08
C PHE A 75 -2.74 -4.28 4.14
N GLY A 76 -2.83 -5.57 3.86
CA GLY A 76 -1.73 -6.50 4.02
C GLY A 76 -1.19 -7.03 2.70
N LEU A 77 0.14 -7.23 2.66
CA LEU A 77 0.83 -7.88 1.55
C LEU A 77 1.57 -9.09 2.11
N ARG A 78 1.36 -10.24 1.47
CA ARG A 78 2.03 -11.47 1.88
C ARG A 78 3.39 -11.58 1.22
N VAL A 79 4.39 -12.02 1.98
CA VAL A 79 5.73 -12.32 1.48
C VAL A 79 6.14 -13.72 1.89
N ASP A 80 7.04 -14.32 1.13
CA ASP A 80 7.53 -15.66 1.46
C ASP A 80 8.52 -15.65 2.62
N ASN A 81 9.35 -14.61 2.70
CA ASN A 81 10.36 -14.46 3.75
C ASN A 81 10.38 -13.02 4.23
N LEU A 82 9.90 -12.80 5.44
CA LEU A 82 9.75 -11.46 5.98
C LEU A 82 11.10 -10.78 6.24
N ASP A 83 12.08 -11.51 6.72
CA ASP A 83 13.40 -10.91 7.00
C ASP A 83 14.07 -10.44 5.71
N THR A 84 13.99 -11.22 4.64
CA THR A 84 14.50 -10.84 3.32
C THR A 84 13.76 -9.62 2.78
N ALA A 85 12.42 -9.61 2.88
CA ALA A 85 11.61 -8.49 2.43
C ALA A 85 11.94 -7.22 3.22
N ALA A 86 12.08 -7.33 4.54
CA ALA A 86 12.41 -6.19 5.39
C ALA A 86 13.79 -5.62 5.06
N ALA A 87 14.78 -6.48 4.83
CA ALA A 87 16.13 -6.05 4.46
C ALA A 87 16.12 -5.31 3.12
N ASP A 88 15.37 -5.83 2.14
CA ASP A 88 15.21 -5.18 0.84
C ASP A 88 14.57 -3.80 0.98
N LEU A 89 13.46 -3.72 1.72
CA LEU A 89 12.74 -2.47 1.93
C LEU A 89 13.60 -1.44 2.68
N LYS A 90 14.34 -1.87 3.68
CA LYS A 90 15.24 -0.98 4.42
C LYS A 90 16.34 -0.43 3.51
N SER A 91 16.87 -1.25 2.62
CA SER A 91 17.89 -0.80 1.65
C SER A 91 17.35 0.27 0.70
N LYS A 92 16.04 0.34 0.52
CA LYS A 92 15.35 1.32 -0.32
C LYS A 92 14.82 2.51 0.48
N GLY A 93 15.07 2.56 1.78
CA GLY A 93 14.66 3.67 2.64
C GLY A 93 13.24 3.58 3.18
N ALA A 94 12.62 2.41 3.17
CA ALA A 94 11.27 2.25 3.71
C ALA A 94 11.25 2.55 5.22
N GLU A 95 10.18 3.19 5.67
CA GLU A 95 9.96 3.52 7.07
C GLU A 95 9.12 2.42 7.73
N PHE A 96 9.71 1.74 8.72
CA PHE A 96 9.01 0.71 9.48
C PHE A 96 8.41 1.30 10.75
N SER A 97 7.10 1.12 10.94
CA SER A 97 6.44 1.46 12.19
C SER A 97 6.40 0.29 13.15
N VAL A 98 6.49 -0.95 12.62
CA VAL A 98 6.64 -2.16 13.41
C VAL A 98 7.68 -3.04 12.72
N GLU A 99 8.79 -3.31 13.42
CA GLU A 99 9.83 -4.18 12.91
C GLU A 99 9.33 -5.63 12.82
N PRO A 100 9.95 -6.46 11.96
CA PRO A 100 9.58 -7.87 11.88
C PRO A 100 9.54 -8.54 13.24
N LYS A 101 8.45 -9.22 13.52
CA LYS A 101 8.26 -9.94 14.78
C LYS A 101 7.31 -11.11 14.60
N ASP A 102 7.40 -12.05 15.51
CA ASP A 102 6.44 -13.14 15.62
C ASP A 102 5.20 -12.61 16.33
N LEU A 103 4.04 -12.72 15.68
CA LEU A 103 2.76 -12.35 16.29
C LEU A 103 2.16 -13.53 17.04
N ARG A 104 2.24 -14.71 16.43
CA ARG A 104 1.83 -16.00 17.00
C ARG A 104 2.50 -17.10 16.18
N PRO A 105 2.44 -18.38 16.63
CA PRO A 105 3.00 -19.48 15.84
C PRO A 105 2.46 -19.47 14.39
N GLY A 106 3.36 -19.54 13.43
CA GLY A 106 3.02 -19.56 12.01
C GLY A 106 2.72 -18.20 11.39
N LEU A 107 2.86 -17.11 12.13
CA LEU A 107 2.58 -15.77 11.61
C LEU A 107 3.62 -14.76 12.09
N ARG A 108 4.39 -14.22 11.14
CA ARG A 108 5.30 -13.10 11.37
C ARG A 108 4.79 -11.88 10.63
N ILE A 109 4.94 -10.72 11.24
CA ILE A 109 4.43 -9.46 10.67
C ILE A 109 5.46 -8.34 10.79
N ALA A 110 5.26 -7.33 9.95
CA ALA A 110 5.90 -6.02 10.06
C ALA A 110 4.95 -4.99 9.48
N PHE A 111 5.14 -3.72 9.81
CA PHE A 111 4.36 -2.63 9.22
C PHE A 111 5.29 -1.57 8.67
N VAL A 112 4.98 -1.07 7.48
CA VAL A 112 5.67 0.07 6.88
C VAL A 112 4.67 1.20 6.63
N ARG A 113 5.19 2.43 6.55
CA ARG A 113 4.41 3.60 6.22
C ARG A 113 4.68 4.01 4.78
N ALA A 114 3.60 4.09 4.01
CA ALA A 114 3.62 4.60 2.65
C ALA A 114 3.25 6.09 2.65
N PRO A 115 3.37 6.78 1.50
CA PRO A 115 2.96 8.19 1.42
C PRO A 115 1.54 8.42 1.91
N GLY A 116 1.32 9.51 2.64
CA GLY A 116 0.03 9.81 3.27
C GLY A 116 -0.21 9.05 4.56
N ASP A 117 0.85 8.54 5.18
CA ASP A 117 0.80 7.73 6.40
C ASP A 117 -0.04 6.46 6.26
N VAL A 118 -0.18 5.96 5.03
CA VAL A 118 -0.88 4.70 4.77
C VAL A 118 -0.09 3.56 5.40
N ARG A 119 -0.77 2.76 6.24
CA ARG A 119 -0.14 1.60 6.88
C ARG A 119 -0.25 0.38 5.99
N ILE A 120 0.86 -0.29 5.80
CA ILE A 120 0.91 -1.54 5.04
C ILE A 120 1.52 -2.61 5.92
N GLU A 121 0.77 -3.69 6.13
CA GLU A 121 1.27 -4.84 6.88
C GLU A 121 1.95 -5.82 5.93
N LEU A 122 3.11 -6.31 6.33
CA LEU A 122 3.78 -7.41 5.63
C LEU A 122 3.59 -8.66 6.46
N LEU A 123 3.18 -9.75 5.83
CA LEU A 123 2.88 -11.00 6.55
C LEU A 123 3.63 -12.17 5.91
N GLU A 124 4.26 -12.97 6.77
CA GLU A 124 4.80 -14.27 6.41
C GLU A 124 3.99 -15.31 7.16
N ARG A 125 3.31 -16.17 6.41
CA ARG A 125 2.52 -17.26 6.98
C ARG A 125 3.24 -18.58 6.73
N SER A 126 3.38 -19.41 7.76
CA SER A 126 4.01 -20.71 7.67
C SER A 126 3.12 -21.77 8.35
N GLY A 127 3.20 -22.99 7.86
CA GLY A 127 2.44 -24.11 8.37
C GLY A 127 1.06 -24.20 7.75
#